data_9d2155f99d6c7a42232c7c75051dedf0
#
_entry.id   9d2155f99d6c7a42232c7c75051dedf0
#
_cell.length_a   1.000
_cell.length_b   1.000
_cell.length_c   1.000
_cell.angle_alpha   90.00
_cell.angle_beta   90.00
_cell.angle_gamma   90.00
#
_symmetry.space_group_name_H-M   'P 1'
#
loop_
_entity.id
_entity.type
_entity.pdbx_description
1 polymer ?
#
loop_
_entity_poly.entity_id
_entity_poly.type
_entity_poly.pdbx_seq_one_letter_code
_entity_poly.pdbx_strand_id
1 'polypeptide(L)'
;SRSNEFLQPESIDFSYIELRKDQLNNDLEITDDEILQYYNDSGQRFAQDERRQASHILILLGEDEALSIQRANDTLERINNGESFSDLVLAISDDEGSKRSDGDLGMLPRSQLPGALGDAIFSMAEGEISEVVRTDFGFHIVRLDRVESDGKVPLELVESELRQELILQKAGQNFIDQERALSDALFDADNLSQLADTIGLEVMTEEFFSSQGGGSFGSNQIVIDAVFDAHRDNNYELSDILEIDANRSIVFQIEGYNEAKVRPLGDVRDTIVADMKLVSAEVLANDIATRLESL
;
A
#
# COMPACT_ATOMS: atom_id res chain seq x y z
N SER A 1 -21.70 2.08 50.24
CA SER A 1 -22.82 1.74 49.33
C SER A 1 -22.21 1.36 47.98
N ARG A 2 -22.47 0.16 47.47
CA ARG A 2 -21.98 -0.32 46.15
C ARG A 2 -22.92 0.13 45.00
N SER A 3 -23.73 1.15 45.24
CA SER A 3 -24.72 1.62 44.25
C SER A 3 -24.11 2.06 42.94
N ASN A 4 -22.86 2.56 42.96
CA ASN A 4 -22.16 3.01 41.76
C ASN A 4 -21.74 1.87 40.80
N GLU A 5 -21.69 0.62 41.30
CA GLU A 5 -21.36 -0.55 40.48
C GLU A 5 -22.51 -0.96 39.53
N PHE A 6 -23.73 -0.48 39.87
CA PHE A 6 -24.96 -0.77 39.11
C PHE A 6 -25.57 0.50 38.51
N LEU A 7 -24.73 1.52 38.30
CA LEU A 7 -25.14 2.73 37.60
C LEU A 7 -25.24 2.44 36.10
N GLN A 8 -26.38 2.74 35.50
CA GLN A 8 -26.49 2.91 34.09
C GLN A 8 -25.94 4.31 33.79
N PRO A 9 -24.86 4.43 32.99
CA PRO A 9 -24.33 5.76 32.71
C PRO A 9 -25.35 6.60 31.94
N GLU A 10 -25.14 7.90 31.91
CA GLU A 10 -25.86 8.77 31.00
C GLU A 10 -25.62 8.35 29.58
N SER A 11 -26.63 8.55 28.72
CA SER A 11 -26.52 8.18 27.30
C SER A 11 -27.37 9.11 26.45
N ILE A 12 -27.01 9.20 25.20
CA ILE A 12 -27.65 10.00 24.16
C ILE A 12 -28.16 9.07 23.09
N ASP A 13 -29.39 9.31 22.65
CA ASP A 13 -29.96 8.68 21.48
C ASP A 13 -29.85 9.68 20.33
N PHE A 14 -29.29 9.27 19.19
CA PHE A 14 -29.13 10.14 18.04
C PHE A 14 -29.32 9.38 16.74
N SER A 15 -29.82 10.09 15.73
CA SER A 15 -29.86 9.61 14.36
C SER A 15 -28.70 10.18 13.58
N TYR A 16 -28.23 9.46 12.57
CA TYR A 16 -27.12 9.90 11.76
C TYR A 16 -27.20 9.35 10.32
N ILE A 17 -26.55 10.04 9.41
CA ILE A 17 -26.22 9.54 8.09
C ILE A 17 -24.71 9.37 8.01
N GLU A 18 -24.26 8.39 7.26
CA GLU A 18 -22.83 8.07 7.15
C GLU A 18 -22.42 7.99 5.69
N LEU A 19 -21.39 8.77 5.36
CA LEU A 19 -20.69 8.66 4.08
C LEU A 19 -19.44 7.80 4.29
N ARG A 20 -19.34 6.70 3.52
CA ARG A 20 -18.24 5.74 3.60
C ARG A 20 -17.60 5.52 2.25
N LYS A 21 -16.28 5.69 2.20
CA LYS A 21 -15.50 5.49 0.98
C LYS A 21 -15.56 4.06 0.45
N ASP A 22 -15.60 3.05 1.32
CA ASP A 22 -15.67 1.64 0.92
C ASP A 22 -17.02 1.27 0.27
N GLN A 23 -18.10 1.93 0.63
CA GLN A 23 -19.40 1.74 -0.01
C GLN A 23 -19.44 2.32 -1.43
N LEU A 24 -18.71 3.41 -1.68
CA LEU A 24 -18.60 4.05 -2.99
C LEU A 24 -17.77 3.24 -4.00
N ASN A 25 -17.06 2.22 -3.55
CA ASN A 25 -16.25 1.36 -4.43
C ASN A 25 -17.09 0.32 -5.17
N ASN A 26 -18.24 -0.08 -4.63
CA ASN A 26 -19.01 -1.22 -5.12
C ASN A 26 -19.62 -1.00 -6.50
N ASP A 27 -19.86 0.25 -6.88
CA ASP A 27 -20.51 0.62 -8.14
C ASP A 27 -19.53 1.22 -9.17
N LEU A 28 -18.22 1.20 -8.87
CA LEU A 28 -17.22 1.76 -9.77
C LEU A 28 -16.82 0.75 -10.84
N GLU A 29 -17.26 1.01 -12.06
CA GLU A 29 -16.76 0.31 -13.23
C GLU A 29 -15.52 1.02 -13.78
N ILE A 30 -14.46 0.24 -14.00
CA ILE A 30 -13.24 0.68 -14.69
C ILE A 30 -13.23 0.02 -16.06
N THR A 31 -13.28 0.83 -17.08
CA THR A 31 -13.24 0.35 -18.48
C THR A 31 -11.82 0.02 -18.92
N ASP A 32 -11.69 -0.84 -19.91
CA ASP A 32 -10.38 -1.21 -20.48
C ASP A 32 -9.71 0.02 -21.15
N ASP A 33 -10.49 0.96 -21.69
CA ASP A 33 -9.96 2.21 -22.25
C ASP A 33 -9.32 3.09 -21.16
N GLU A 34 -9.89 3.15 -19.97
CA GLU A 34 -9.32 3.89 -18.84
C GLU A 34 -8.01 3.26 -18.34
N ILE A 35 -7.96 1.94 -18.30
CA ILE A 35 -6.72 1.21 -17.94
C ILE A 35 -5.64 1.48 -18.98
N LEU A 36 -5.98 1.41 -20.26
CA LEU A 36 -5.06 1.67 -21.35
C LEU A 36 -4.54 3.11 -21.31
N GLN A 37 -5.42 4.08 -21.05
CA GLN A 37 -5.02 5.48 -20.91
C GLN A 37 -4.08 5.65 -19.72
N TYR A 38 -4.43 5.13 -18.54
CA TYR A 38 -3.61 5.21 -17.34
C TYR A 38 -2.22 4.57 -17.53
N TYR A 39 -2.18 3.41 -18.19
CA TYR A 39 -0.93 2.74 -18.55
C TYR A 39 -0.05 3.60 -19.47
N ASN A 40 -0.66 4.27 -20.47
CA ASN A 40 0.08 5.13 -21.37
C ASN A 40 0.61 6.39 -20.70
N ASP A 41 -0.20 7.01 -19.84
CA ASP A 41 0.16 8.22 -19.08
C ASP A 41 1.25 7.91 -18.04
N SER A 42 1.27 6.69 -17.50
CA SER A 42 2.28 6.19 -16.57
C SER A 42 3.52 5.57 -17.27
N GLY A 43 3.78 5.93 -18.49
CA GLY A 43 4.74 5.28 -19.39
C GLY A 43 6.15 5.07 -18.82
N GLN A 44 6.67 6.00 -18.01
CA GLN A 44 7.99 5.87 -17.36
C GLN A 44 8.00 4.79 -16.26
N ARG A 45 6.88 4.55 -15.58
CA ARG A 45 6.76 3.52 -14.52
C ARG A 45 6.91 2.11 -15.10
N PHE A 46 6.46 1.93 -16.33
CA PHE A 46 6.46 0.64 -17.00
C PHE A 46 7.58 0.49 -18.04
N ALA A 47 8.44 1.50 -18.17
CA ALA A 47 9.62 1.40 -19.00
C ALA A 47 10.54 0.31 -18.46
N GLN A 48 10.94 -0.62 -19.33
CA GLN A 48 12.00 -1.55 -19.03
C GLN A 48 13.31 -0.95 -19.52
N ASP A 49 14.37 -1.06 -18.72
CA ASP A 49 15.70 -0.66 -19.15
C ASP A 49 16.10 -1.47 -20.40
N GLU A 50 16.63 -0.79 -21.40
CA GLU A 50 17.25 -1.45 -22.55
C GLU A 50 18.27 -2.45 -22.06
N ARG A 51 18.21 -3.66 -22.61
CA ARG A 51 19.14 -4.76 -22.30
C ARG A 51 19.84 -5.19 -23.55
N ARG A 52 21.11 -5.52 -23.43
CA ARG A 52 21.94 -5.94 -24.55
C ARG A 52 22.63 -7.25 -24.26
N GLN A 53 22.59 -8.15 -25.21
CA GLN A 53 23.37 -9.38 -25.20
C GLN A 53 24.64 -9.15 -26.00
N ALA A 54 25.79 -9.36 -25.36
CA ALA A 54 27.08 -9.18 -25.98
C ALA A 54 27.99 -10.35 -25.65
N SER A 55 28.86 -10.67 -26.59
CA SER A 55 29.96 -11.61 -26.40
C SER A 55 31.28 -10.86 -26.37
N HIS A 56 32.25 -11.31 -25.57
CA HIS A 56 33.54 -10.65 -25.50
C HIS A 56 34.75 -11.59 -25.57
N ILE A 57 35.89 -11.03 -25.98
CA ILE A 57 37.22 -11.59 -25.78
C ILE A 57 37.91 -10.71 -24.77
N LEU A 58 38.30 -11.29 -23.64
CA LEU A 58 39.07 -10.61 -22.60
C LEU A 58 40.54 -10.97 -22.73
N ILE A 59 41.40 -9.96 -22.71
CA ILE A 59 42.86 -10.09 -22.56
C ILE A 59 43.24 -9.39 -21.25
N LEU A 60 43.63 -10.19 -20.28
CA LEU A 60 43.97 -9.68 -18.96
C LEU A 60 45.19 -8.74 -19.00
N LEU A 61 45.20 -7.78 -18.08
CA LEU A 61 46.40 -6.97 -17.86
C LEU A 61 47.52 -7.87 -17.31
N GLY A 62 48.61 -8.01 -18.07
CA GLY A 62 49.82 -8.66 -17.60
C GLY A 62 50.77 -7.69 -16.91
N GLU A 63 51.96 -8.16 -16.55
CA GLU A 63 53.03 -7.29 -15.98
C GLU A 63 53.46 -6.18 -16.97
N ASP A 64 53.31 -6.45 -18.28
CA ASP A 64 53.56 -5.48 -19.35
C ASP A 64 52.27 -5.18 -20.09
N GLU A 65 51.66 -4.03 -19.78
CA GLU A 65 50.42 -3.55 -20.39
C GLU A 65 50.57 -3.35 -21.94
N ALA A 66 51.79 -2.99 -22.39
CA ALA A 66 52.05 -2.78 -23.80
C ALA A 66 51.93 -4.10 -24.61
N LEU A 67 52.34 -5.21 -24.03
CA LEU A 67 52.14 -6.53 -24.65
C LEU A 67 50.66 -6.95 -24.64
N SER A 68 49.92 -6.62 -23.57
CA SER A 68 48.49 -6.94 -23.49
C SER A 68 47.68 -6.18 -24.53
N ILE A 69 47.90 -4.87 -24.68
CA ILE A 69 47.23 -4.07 -25.73
C ILE A 69 47.61 -4.49 -27.13
N GLN A 70 48.88 -4.86 -27.38
CA GLN A 70 49.31 -5.36 -28.64
C GLN A 70 48.55 -6.66 -29.00
N ARG A 71 48.46 -7.61 -28.04
CA ARG A 71 47.70 -8.85 -28.22
C ARG A 71 46.20 -8.59 -28.51
N ALA A 72 45.62 -7.55 -27.90
CA ALA A 72 44.26 -7.16 -28.20
C ALA A 72 44.08 -6.59 -29.61
N ASN A 73 45.00 -5.71 -30.00
CA ASN A 73 44.99 -5.13 -31.37
C ASN A 73 45.21 -6.19 -32.46
N ASP A 74 46.15 -7.12 -32.25
CA ASP A 74 46.40 -8.23 -33.18
C ASP A 74 45.16 -9.13 -33.27
N THR A 75 44.44 -9.32 -32.19
CA THR A 75 43.18 -10.09 -32.19
C THR A 75 42.07 -9.36 -32.95
N LEU A 76 41.91 -8.04 -32.73
CA LEU A 76 40.95 -7.22 -33.47
C LEU A 76 41.26 -7.23 -34.98
N GLU A 77 42.56 -7.15 -35.38
CA GLU A 77 42.97 -7.24 -36.78
C GLU A 77 42.58 -8.59 -37.40
N ARG A 78 42.72 -9.69 -36.66
CA ARG A 78 42.30 -11.03 -37.12
C ARG A 78 40.81 -11.11 -37.35
N ILE A 79 40.00 -10.51 -36.45
CA ILE A 79 38.54 -10.42 -36.61
C ILE A 79 38.19 -9.62 -37.89
N ASN A 80 38.84 -8.46 -38.07
CA ASN A 80 38.62 -7.59 -39.22
C ASN A 80 39.03 -8.25 -40.54
N ASN A 81 39.98 -9.18 -40.50
CA ASN A 81 40.38 -10.01 -41.63
C ASN A 81 39.48 -11.22 -41.88
N GLY A 82 38.39 -11.38 -41.11
CA GLY A 82 37.34 -12.37 -41.30
C GLY A 82 37.52 -13.67 -40.53
N GLU A 83 38.42 -13.72 -39.55
CA GLU A 83 38.51 -14.87 -38.65
C GLU A 83 37.31 -14.91 -37.72
N SER A 84 36.84 -16.11 -37.40
CA SER A 84 35.64 -16.31 -36.57
C SER A 84 35.84 -15.75 -35.15
N PHE A 85 34.93 -14.89 -34.70
CA PHE A 85 34.93 -14.35 -33.32
C PHE A 85 34.90 -15.47 -32.30
N SER A 86 34.02 -16.47 -32.48
CA SER A 86 33.87 -17.62 -31.56
C SER A 86 35.15 -18.47 -31.48
N ASP A 87 35.85 -18.68 -32.62
CA ASP A 87 37.11 -19.42 -32.61
C ASP A 87 38.21 -18.66 -31.86
N LEU A 88 38.23 -17.33 -32.02
CA LEU A 88 39.15 -16.45 -31.29
C LEU A 88 38.84 -16.38 -29.80
N VAL A 89 37.56 -16.37 -29.39
CA VAL A 89 37.18 -16.50 -27.99
C VAL A 89 37.79 -17.75 -27.37
N LEU A 90 37.62 -18.90 -27.99
CA LEU A 90 38.15 -20.17 -27.51
C LEU A 90 39.67 -20.21 -27.48
N ALA A 91 40.33 -19.60 -28.46
CA ALA A 91 41.78 -19.61 -28.58
C ALA A 91 42.49 -18.59 -27.67
N ILE A 92 41.92 -17.41 -27.53
CA ILE A 92 42.64 -16.22 -27.01
C ILE A 92 42.07 -15.67 -25.72
N SER A 93 40.74 -15.75 -25.50
CA SER A 93 40.12 -15.13 -24.32
C SER A 93 40.69 -15.69 -23.03
N ASP A 94 41.03 -14.80 -22.14
CA ASP A 94 41.50 -15.11 -20.78
C ASP A 94 40.33 -15.17 -19.79
N ASP A 95 39.07 -14.94 -20.24
CA ASP A 95 37.85 -15.08 -19.40
C ASP A 95 37.36 -16.53 -19.43
N GLU A 96 37.80 -17.33 -18.47
CA GLU A 96 37.37 -18.73 -18.36
C GLU A 96 35.86 -18.89 -18.07
N GLY A 97 35.20 -17.82 -17.58
CA GLY A 97 33.77 -17.82 -17.23
C GLY A 97 32.88 -17.87 -18.46
N SER A 98 33.17 -17.05 -19.46
CA SER A 98 32.37 -16.94 -20.69
C SER A 98 33.00 -17.70 -21.90
N LYS A 99 34.28 -18.04 -21.86
CA LYS A 99 35.03 -18.65 -22.92
C LYS A 99 34.37 -19.87 -23.58
N ARG A 100 33.76 -20.74 -22.76
CA ARG A 100 33.07 -21.97 -23.21
C ARG A 100 31.67 -21.73 -23.77
N SER A 101 31.16 -20.52 -23.60
CA SER A 101 29.87 -20.06 -24.09
C SER A 101 30.03 -18.95 -25.14
N ASP A 102 31.06 -19.07 -26.02
CA ASP A 102 31.37 -18.11 -27.09
C ASP A 102 31.62 -16.68 -26.61
N GLY A 103 32.05 -16.53 -25.35
CA GLY A 103 32.26 -15.22 -24.71
C GLY A 103 30.99 -14.52 -24.28
N ASP A 104 29.84 -15.20 -24.28
CA ASP A 104 28.53 -14.63 -23.97
C ASP A 104 28.48 -14.12 -22.53
N LEU A 105 28.15 -12.83 -22.35
CA LEU A 105 27.94 -12.14 -21.08
C LEU A 105 26.47 -12.20 -20.62
N GLY A 106 25.58 -12.74 -21.46
CA GLY A 106 24.15 -12.75 -21.25
C GLY A 106 23.47 -11.41 -21.58
N MET A 107 22.18 -11.36 -21.38
CA MET A 107 21.34 -10.18 -21.60
C MET A 107 21.39 -9.26 -20.37
N LEU A 108 22.10 -8.14 -20.44
CA LEU A 108 22.38 -7.26 -19.32
C LEU A 108 21.91 -5.81 -19.55
N PRO A 109 21.35 -5.16 -18.53
CA PRO A 109 21.11 -3.72 -18.57
C PRO A 109 22.44 -2.96 -18.39
N ARG A 110 22.46 -1.67 -18.79
CA ARG A 110 23.64 -0.80 -18.68
C ARG A 110 24.21 -0.76 -17.25
N SER A 111 23.35 -0.81 -16.24
CA SER A 111 23.72 -0.71 -14.81
C SER A 111 24.52 -1.92 -14.29
N GLN A 112 24.49 -3.06 -14.97
CA GLN A 112 25.22 -4.27 -14.58
C GLN A 112 26.56 -4.44 -15.29
N LEU A 113 26.91 -3.52 -16.19
CA LEU A 113 28.15 -3.56 -16.94
C LEU A 113 29.18 -2.58 -16.35
N PRO A 114 30.49 -2.92 -16.33
CA PRO A 114 31.55 -1.96 -15.99
C PRO A 114 31.51 -0.72 -16.89
N GLY A 115 31.81 0.46 -16.33
CA GLY A 115 31.65 1.76 -16.99
C GLY A 115 32.03 1.79 -18.47
N ALA A 116 33.32 1.64 -18.79
CA ALA A 116 33.81 1.70 -20.18
C ALA A 116 33.26 0.59 -21.10
N LEU A 117 33.11 -0.63 -20.56
CA LEU A 117 32.54 -1.77 -21.30
C LEU A 117 31.08 -1.54 -21.63
N GLY A 118 30.33 -1.05 -20.64
CA GLY A 118 28.91 -0.71 -20.83
C GLY A 118 28.72 0.44 -21.82
N ASP A 119 29.58 1.48 -21.79
CA ASP A 119 29.51 2.59 -22.74
C ASP A 119 29.77 2.09 -24.18
N ALA A 120 30.75 1.20 -24.36
CA ALA A 120 31.00 0.58 -25.64
C ALA A 120 29.81 -0.25 -26.13
N ILE A 121 29.31 -1.20 -25.30
CA ILE A 121 28.19 -2.07 -25.68
C ILE A 121 26.94 -1.26 -26.02
N PHE A 122 26.64 -0.22 -25.26
CA PHE A 122 25.41 0.60 -25.44
C PHE A 122 25.52 1.64 -26.58
N SER A 123 26.72 1.82 -27.18
CA SER A 123 26.91 2.64 -28.39
C SER A 123 26.87 1.85 -29.70
N MET A 124 26.92 0.50 -29.64
CA MET A 124 27.04 -0.38 -30.80
C MET A 124 25.70 -0.73 -31.43
N ALA A 125 25.70 -1.06 -32.73
CA ALA A 125 24.60 -1.71 -33.43
C ALA A 125 24.71 -3.24 -33.34
N GLU A 126 23.57 -3.96 -33.50
CA GLU A 126 23.57 -5.43 -33.54
C GLU A 126 24.52 -5.96 -34.64
N GLY A 127 25.32 -6.95 -34.28
CA GLY A 127 26.32 -7.57 -35.14
C GLY A 127 27.64 -6.79 -35.22
N GLU A 128 27.74 -5.62 -34.60
CA GLU A 128 28.95 -4.80 -34.60
C GLU A 128 30.03 -5.38 -33.69
N ILE A 129 31.29 -5.18 -34.07
CA ILE A 129 32.50 -5.48 -33.28
C ILE A 129 33.05 -4.15 -32.78
N SER A 130 33.37 -4.08 -31.49
CA SER A 130 33.95 -2.88 -30.88
C SER A 130 35.41 -2.70 -31.24
N GLU A 131 35.90 -1.47 -31.08
CA GLU A 131 37.33 -1.24 -30.89
C GLU A 131 37.80 -1.90 -29.58
N VAL A 132 39.11 -1.90 -29.31
CA VAL A 132 39.65 -2.41 -28.04
C VAL A 132 39.24 -1.50 -26.90
N VAL A 133 38.47 -2.05 -25.97
CA VAL A 133 37.95 -1.35 -24.79
C VAL A 133 38.78 -1.70 -23.56
N ARG A 134 39.39 -0.69 -22.92
CA ARG A 134 40.15 -0.88 -21.69
C ARG A 134 39.25 -0.80 -20.45
N THR A 135 39.40 -1.75 -19.56
CA THR A 135 38.79 -1.76 -18.22
C THR A 135 39.85 -2.08 -17.15
N ASP A 136 39.46 -2.08 -15.87
CA ASP A 136 40.34 -2.48 -14.77
C ASP A 136 40.76 -3.99 -14.85
N PHE A 137 39.99 -4.80 -15.54
CA PHE A 137 40.26 -6.25 -15.75
C PHE A 137 41.25 -6.50 -16.90
N GLY A 138 41.25 -5.65 -17.90
CA GLY A 138 42.03 -5.88 -19.13
C GLY A 138 41.47 -5.15 -20.31
N PHE A 139 41.83 -5.68 -21.47
CA PHE A 139 41.35 -5.23 -22.76
C PHE A 139 40.27 -6.16 -23.29
N HIS A 140 39.15 -5.57 -23.72
CA HIS A 140 38.00 -6.31 -24.25
C HIS A 140 37.80 -5.97 -25.72
N ILE A 141 37.46 -6.98 -26.51
CA ILE A 141 36.87 -6.82 -27.83
C ILE A 141 35.47 -7.41 -27.72
N VAL A 142 34.46 -6.64 -28.08
CA VAL A 142 33.06 -6.99 -27.87
C VAL A 142 32.36 -7.17 -29.21
N ARG A 143 31.49 -8.16 -29.31
CA ARG A 143 30.49 -8.27 -30.37
C ARG A 143 29.11 -8.09 -29.74
N LEU A 144 28.32 -7.17 -30.30
CA LEU A 144 26.92 -7.01 -29.86
C LEU A 144 26.06 -8.04 -30.59
N ASP A 145 25.50 -8.99 -29.88
CA ASP A 145 24.73 -10.08 -30.44
C ASP A 145 23.25 -9.73 -30.61
N ARG A 146 22.68 -9.01 -29.65
CA ARG A 146 21.26 -8.66 -29.67
C ARG A 146 20.97 -7.42 -28.80
N VAL A 147 20.06 -6.59 -29.29
CA VAL A 147 19.45 -5.49 -28.54
C VAL A 147 18.01 -5.85 -28.19
N GLU A 148 17.69 -5.90 -26.93
CA GLU A 148 16.33 -5.91 -26.46
C GLU A 148 16.00 -4.46 -26.11
N SER A 149 15.34 -3.76 -27.05
CA SER A 149 15.00 -2.35 -26.88
C SER A 149 14.00 -2.19 -25.75
N ASP A 150 14.10 -1.05 -25.09
CA ASP A 150 13.19 -0.56 -24.07
C ASP A 150 11.73 -0.84 -24.45
N GLY A 151 11.25 -1.96 -23.96
CA GLY A 151 9.84 -2.32 -23.97
C GLY A 151 9.18 -1.69 -22.76
N LYS A 152 7.89 -1.47 -22.84
CA LYS A 152 7.09 -1.34 -21.63
C LYS A 152 6.76 -2.76 -21.14
N VAL A 153 6.64 -2.92 -19.83
CA VAL A 153 6.03 -4.14 -19.26
C VAL A 153 4.67 -4.33 -19.93
N PRO A 154 4.37 -5.48 -20.59
CA PRO A 154 3.10 -5.67 -21.27
C PRO A 154 1.91 -5.36 -20.37
N LEU A 155 0.89 -4.67 -20.92
CA LEU A 155 -0.30 -4.25 -20.18
C LEU A 155 -0.97 -5.44 -19.45
N GLU A 156 -1.00 -6.58 -20.11
CA GLU A 156 -1.61 -7.82 -19.60
C GLU A 156 -1.00 -8.29 -18.27
N LEU A 157 0.25 -7.95 -18.01
CA LEU A 157 0.95 -8.32 -16.77
C LEU A 157 0.67 -7.36 -15.61
N VAL A 158 0.22 -6.14 -15.89
CA VAL A 158 -0.01 -5.09 -14.90
C VAL A 158 -1.47 -4.64 -14.83
N GLU A 159 -2.32 -5.14 -15.72
CA GLU A 159 -3.72 -4.73 -15.85
C GLU A 159 -4.50 -4.82 -14.54
N SER A 160 -4.35 -5.94 -13.81
CA SER A 160 -5.06 -6.13 -12.54
C SER A 160 -4.62 -5.15 -11.46
N GLU A 161 -3.33 -4.80 -11.42
CA GLU A 161 -2.77 -3.80 -10.51
C GLU A 161 -3.32 -2.41 -10.84
N LEU A 162 -3.28 -2.04 -12.12
CA LEU A 162 -3.78 -0.75 -12.60
C LEU A 162 -5.28 -0.58 -12.37
N ARG A 163 -6.06 -1.64 -12.56
CA ARG A 163 -7.50 -1.65 -12.30
C ARG A 163 -7.77 -1.35 -10.82
N GLN A 164 -7.04 -1.98 -9.91
CA GLN A 164 -7.17 -1.72 -8.48
C GLN A 164 -6.76 -0.30 -8.10
N GLU A 165 -5.68 0.21 -8.65
CA GLU A 165 -5.25 1.60 -8.43
C GLU A 165 -6.30 2.60 -8.90
N LEU A 166 -6.86 2.41 -10.09
CA LEU A 166 -7.91 3.26 -10.64
C LEU A 166 -9.18 3.21 -9.80
N ILE A 167 -9.58 2.04 -9.29
CA ILE A 167 -10.71 1.92 -8.36
C ILE A 167 -10.45 2.77 -7.11
N LEU A 168 -9.29 2.63 -6.49
CA LEU A 168 -8.93 3.39 -5.29
C LEU A 168 -8.88 4.90 -5.56
N GLN A 169 -8.34 5.30 -6.69
CA GLN A 169 -8.28 6.70 -7.11
C GLN A 169 -9.67 7.29 -7.34
N LYS A 170 -10.52 6.60 -8.11
CA LYS A 170 -11.91 7.03 -8.37
C LYS A 170 -12.75 7.06 -7.09
N ALA A 171 -12.60 6.06 -6.23
CA ALA A 171 -13.26 6.05 -4.94
C ALA A 171 -12.86 7.23 -4.06
N GLY A 172 -11.58 7.58 -4.07
CA GLY A 172 -11.11 8.79 -3.38
C GLY A 172 -11.74 10.06 -3.91
N GLN A 173 -11.82 10.19 -5.23
CA GLN A 173 -12.43 11.36 -5.86
C GLN A 173 -13.94 11.41 -5.59
N ASN A 174 -14.63 10.29 -5.75
CA ASN A 174 -16.06 10.19 -5.43
C ASN A 174 -16.36 10.55 -3.98
N PHE A 175 -15.53 10.11 -3.04
CA PHE A 175 -15.72 10.45 -1.64
C PHE A 175 -15.64 11.97 -1.40
N ILE A 176 -14.64 12.64 -1.99
CA ILE A 176 -14.49 14.10 -1.91
C ILE A 176 -15.69 14.82 -2.55
N ASP A 177 -16.14 14.34 -3.71
CA ASP A 177 -17.27 14.94 -4.42
C ASP A 177 -18.58 14.74 -3.63
N GLN A 178 -18.78 13.58 -2.99
CA GLN A 178 -19.93 13.31 -2.13
C GLN A 178 -19.87 14.12 -0.82
N GLU A 179 -18.70 14.31 -0.21
CA GLU A 179 -18.56 15.20 0.95
C GLU A 179 -18.92 16.66 0.59
N ARG A 180 -18.51 17.11 -0.58
CA ARG A 180 -18.91 18.43 -1.05
C ARG A 180 -20.42 18.54 -1.26
N ALA A 181 -21.02 17.53 -1.91
CA ALA A 181 -22.47 17.46 -2.11
C ALA A 181 -23.22 17.41 -0.77
N LEU A 182 -22.69 16.66 0.21
CA LEU A 182 -23.23 16.63 1.58
C LEU A 182 -23.15 18.02 2.24
N SER A 183 -22.02 18.72 2.11
CA SER A 183 -21.84 20.06 2.67
C SER A 183 -22.81 21.08 2.06
N ASP A 184 -22.99 21.01 0.73
CA ASP A 184 -23.92 21.88 0.04
C ASP A 184 -25.38 21.60 0.43
N ALA A 185 -25.75 20.30 0.53
CA ALA A 185 -27.10 19.90 0.93
C ALA A 185 -27.41 20.20 2.41
N LEU A 186 -26.40 20.11 3.29
CA LEU A 186 -26.54 20.41 4.73
C LEU A 186 -26.97 21.85 4.98
N PHE A 187 -26.52 22.78 4.14
CA PHE A 187 -26.87 24.21 4.26
C PHE A 187 -28.37 24.47 4.07
N ASP A 188 -29.03 23.67 3.23
CA ASP A 188 -30.44 23.84 2.88
C ASP A 188 -31.38 22.85 3.59
N ALA A 189 -30.82 21.93 4.39
CA ALA A 189 -31.61 20.90 5.07
C ALA A 189 -32.16 21.37 6.41
N ASP A 190 -33.45 21.13 6.65
CA ASP A 190 -34.11 21.44 7.93
C ASP A 190 -33.98 20.28 8.95
N ASN A 191 -33.71 19.07 8.48
CA ASN A 191 -33.59 17.86 9.33
C ASN A 191 -32.82 16.76 8.60
N LEU A 192 -32.41 15.73 9.37
CA LEU A 192 -31.59 14.63 8.88
C LEU A 192 -32.27 13.81 7.78
N SER A 193 -33.59 13.61 7.86
CA SER A 193 -34.34 12.85 6.83
C SER A 193 -34.32 13.55 5.47
N GLN A 194 -34.52 14.88 5.47
CA GLN A 194 -34.45 15.66 4.23
C GLN A 194 -33.05 15.65 3.65
N LEU A 195 -32.02 15.76 4.48
CA LEU A 195 -30.62 15.67 4.05
C LEU A 195 -30.33 14.30 3.43
N ALA A 196 -30.74 13.22 4.12
CA ALA A 196 -30.58 11.85 3.66
C ALA A 196 -31.25 11.60 2.28
N ASP A 197 -32.49 12.07 2.12
CA ASP A 197 -33.22 11.93 0.84
C ASP A 197 -32.53 12.72 -0.30
N THR A 198 -31.96 13.89 0.01
CA THR A 198 -31.28 14.74 -0.98
C THR A 198 -30.02 14.11 -1.53
N ILE A 199 -29.23 13.44 -0.67
CA ILE A 199 -27.94 12.87 -1.05
C ILE A 199 -27.99 11.35 -1.28
N GLY A 200 -29.16 10.71 -1.07
CA GLY A 200 -29.37 9.28 -1.31
C GLY A 200 -28.70 8.38 -0.27
N LEU A 201 -28.56 8.85 0.99
CA LEU A 201 -28.06 8.06 2.10
C LEU A 201 -29.18 7.60 3.00
N GLU A 202 -28.96 6.54 3.78
CA GLU A 202 -29.91 6.02 4.74
C GLU A 202 -29.71 6.68 6.13
N VAL A 203 -30.82 6.97 6.82
CA VAL A 203 -30.78 7.41 8.21
C VAL A 203 -30.64 6.18 9.11
N MET A 204 -29.62 6.20 9.95
CA MET A 204 -29.35 5.20 10.97
C MET A 204 -29.58 5.80 12.36
N THR A 205 -29.86 4.96 13.36
CA THR A 205 -30.10 5.38 14.74
C THR A 205 -29.17 4.65 15.68
N GLU A 206 -28.61 5.37 16.64
CA GLU A 206 -27.83 4.84 17.73
C GLU A 206 -28.54 5.16 19.05
N GLU A 207 -28.88 4.11 19.81
CA GLU A 207 -29.56 4.22 21.08
C GLU A 207 -28.60 3.95 22.25
N PHE A 208 -28.79 4.62 23.38
CA PHE A 208 -28.00 4.45 24.58
C PHE A 208 -26.48 4.65 24.40
N PHE A 209 -26.09 5.53 23.50
CA PHE A 209 -24.68 5.88 23.32
C PHE A 209 -24.14 6.61 24.54
N SER A 210 -23.19 6.01 25.23
CA SER A 210 -22.66 6.51 26.52
C SER A 210 -21.37 7.32 26.34
N SER A 211 -20.91 7.97 27.40
CA SER A 211 -19.60 8.65 27.44
C SER A 211 -18.39 7.70 27.28
N GLN A 212 -18.61 6.39 27.28
CA GLN A 212 -17.61 5.39 26.93
C GLN A 212 -17.77 4.87 25.51
N GLY A 213 -18.72 5.45 24.77
CA GLY A 213 -19.11 5.02 23.45
C GLY A 213 -20.16 3.91 23.45
N GLY A 214 -20.34 3.27 22.32
CA GLY A 214 -21.32 2.20 22.11
C GLY A 214 -21.56 1.93 20.64
N GLY A 215 -22.39 0.94 20.36
CA GLY A 215 -22.93 0.61 19.04
C GLY A 215 -21.92 0.59 17.90
N SER A 216 -22.29 1.23 16.80
CA SER A 216 -21.54 1.26 15.55
C SER A 216 -20.23 2.03 15.63
N PHE A 217 -20.08 2.88 16.66
CA PHE A 217 -18.90 3.75 16.83
C PHE A 217 -17.91 3.22 17.87
N GLY A 218 -18.29 2.19 18.65
CA GLY A 218 -17.43 1.66 19.71
C GLY A 218 -16.99 2.74 20.70
N SER A 219 -15.69 2.85 20.93
CA SER A 219 -15.10 3.88 21.80
C SER A 219 -14.43 5.01 21.00
N ASN A 220 -14.98 5.38 19.84
CA ASN A 220 -14.46 6.46 19.03
C ASN A 220 -14.64 7.80 19.74
N GLN A 221 -13.51 8.40 20.15
CA GLN A 221 -13.52 9.61 20.97
C GLN A 221 -14.05 10.84 20.23
N ILE A 222 -13.85 10.91 18.91
CA ILE A 222 -14.33 12.03 18.07
C ILE A 222 -15.86 12.09 18.13
N VAL A 223 -16.51 10.92 17.97
CA VAL A 223 -17.99 10.84 18.02
C VAL A 223 -18.51 11.08 19.44
N ILE A 224 -17.85 10.50 20.44
CA ILE A 224 -18.23 10.71 21.85
C ILE A 224 -18.21 12.20 22.18
N ASP A 225 -17.08 12.87 21.90
CA ASP A 225 -16.94 14.30 22.21
C ASP A 225 -17.98 15.14 21.46
N ALA A 226 -18.15 14.91 20.14
CA ALA A 226 -19.07 15.68 19.33
C ALA A 226 -20.53 15.55 19.81
N VAL A 227 -20.99 14.33 20.09
CA VAL A 227 -22.38 14.06 20.51
C VAL A 227 -22.64 14.63 21.92
N PHE A 228 -21.70 14.44 22.88
CA PHE A 228 -21.85 14.96 24.22
C PHE A 228 -21.67 16.48 24.33
N ASP A 229 -20.82 17.08 23.49
CA ASP A 229 -20.67 18.53 23.39
C ASP A 229 -21.95 19.17 22.84
N ALA A 230 -22.51 18.62 21.76
CA ALA A 230 -23.77 19.09 21.20
C ALA A 230 -24.90 19.05 22.22
N HIS A 231 -25.01 17.99 23.03
CA HIS A 231 -25.97 17.92 24.13
C HIS A 231 -25.70 18.98 25.19
N ARG A 232 -24.46 19.20 25.63
CA ARG A 232 -24.09 20.22 26.61
C ARG A 232 -24.43 21.63 26.16
N ASP A 233 -24.27 21.89 24.86
CA ASP A 233 -24.59 23.17 24.24
C ASP A 233 -26.09 23.33 23.94
N ASN A 234 -26.91 22.32 24.27
CA ASN A 234 -28.33 22.23 23.97
C ASN A 234 -28.62 22.38 22.47
N ASN A 235 -27.70 21.85 21.63
CA ASN A 235 -27.84 21.82 20.19
C ASN A 235 -28.45 20.50 19.73
N TYR A 236 -29.72 20.55 19.33
CA TYR A 236 -30.50 19.41 18.81
C TYR A 236 -30.80 19.57 17.31
N GLU A 237 -30.15 20.53 16.64
CA GLU A 237 -30.17 20.70 15.19
C GLU A 237 -29.21 19.69 14.52
N LEU A 238 -29.12 19.77 13.20
CA LEU A 238 -28.11 19.00 12.47
C LEU A 238 -26.70 19.41 12.90
N SER A 239 -25.84 18.43 13.09
CA SER A 239 -24.43 18.69 13.34
C SER A 239 -23.74 19.19 12.06
N ASP A 240 -22.58 19.80 12.22
CA ASP A 240 -21.63 19.91 11.12
C ASP A 240 -21.18 18.52 10.66
N ILE A 241 -20.55 18.44 9.48
CA ILE A 241 -19.93 17.20 9.00
C ILE A 241 -18.80 16.83 9.97
N LEU A 242 -18.91 15.65 10.57
CA LEU A 242 -17.91 15.10 11.46
C LEU A 242 -17.08 14.04 10.74
N GLU A 243 -15.82 14.35 10.48
CA GLU A 243 -14.85 13.40 9.94
C GLU A 243 -14.42 12.44 11.07
N ILE A 244 -14.80 11.17 10.95
CA ILE A 244 -14.42 10.13 11.92
C ILE A 244 -13.01 9.63 11.61
N ASP A 245 -12.71 9.46 10.35
CA ASP A 245 -11.40 9.10 9.80
C ASP A 245 -11.33 9.49 8.31
N ALA A 246 -10.22 9.20 7.64
CA ALA A 246 -9.99 9.55 6.21
C ALA A 246 -10.97 8.87 5.23
N ASN A 247 -11.84 7.98 5.69
CA ASN A 247 -12.76 7.19 4.87
C ASN A 247 -14.21 7.25 5.34
N ARG A 248 -14.49 7.98 6.44
CA ARG A 248 -15.81 8.01 7.09
C ARG A 248 -16.14 9.41 7.59
N SER A 249 -17.27 9.92 7.15
CA SER A 249 -17.85 11.18 7.64
C SER A 249 -19.31 10.97 8.01
N ILE A 250 -19.77 11.62 9.08
CA ILE A 250 -21.17 11.57 9.48
C ILE A 250 -21.75 12.98 9.67
N VAL A 251 -23.06 13.06 9.54
CA VAL A 251 -23.87 14.16 10.11
C VAL A 251 -24.87 13.50 11.04
N PHE A 252 -25.03 14.04 12.24
CA PHE A 252 -25.94 13.48 13.24
C PHE A 252 -26.93 14.53 13.75
N GLN A 253 -28.01 14.05 14.36
CA GLN A 253 -29.00 14.83 15.07
C GLN A 253 -29.39 14.11 16.35
N ILE A 254 -29.36 14.83 17.47
CA ILE A 254 -29.72 14.27 18.78
C ILE A 254 -31.24 14.10 18.84
N GLU A 255 -31.70 12.92 19.24
CA GLU A 255 -33.10 12.57 19.44
C GLU A 255 -33.52 12.62 20.92
N GLY A 256 -32.60 12.25 21.80
CA GLY A 256 -32.91 12.21 23.23
C GLY A 256 -31.69 12.08 24.14
N TYR A 257 -31.93 12.37 25.43
CA TYR A 257 -30.93 12.21 26.48
C TYR A 257 -31.50 11.39 27.62
N ASN A 258 -30.75 10.43 28.07
CA ASN A 258 -31.08 9.55 29.18
C ASN A 258 -30.13 9.85 30.35
N GLU A 259 -30.66 10.37 31.45
CA GLU A 259 -29.89 10.64 32.67
C GLU A 259 -29.31 9.34 33.26
N ALA A 260 -28.15 9.47 33.89
CA ALA A 260 -27.58 8.39 34.67
C ALA A 260 -28.50 7.94 35.79
N LYS A 261 -28.83 6.65 35.88
CA LYS A 261 -29.71 6.10 36.90
C LYS A 261 -29.20 4.78 37.46
N VAL A 262 -29.50 4.50 38.71
CA VAL A 262 -29.21 3.20 39.29
C VAL A 262 -30.19 2.17 38.71
N ARG A 263 -29.66 1.07 38.20
CA ARG A 263 -30.46 -0.01 37.64
C ARG A 263 -31.39 -0.62 38.69
N PRO A 264 -32.64 -0.92 38.35
CA PRO A 264 -33.57 -1.57 39.26
C PRO A 264 -32.99 -2.86 39.85
N LEU A 265 -33.26 -3.14 41.13
CA LEU A 265 -32.75 -4.35 41.77
C LEU A 265 -33.16 -5.63 41.05
N GLY A 266 -34.30 -5.65 40.37
CA GLY A 266 -34.77 -6.78 39.57
C GLY A 266 -33.80 -7.15 38.44
N ASP A 267 -33.22 -6.14 37.75
CA ASP A 267 -32.36 -6.31 36.59
C ASP A 267 -30.93 -6.73 36.96
N VAL A 268 -30.51 -6.41 38.20
CA VAL A 268 -29.13 -6.65 38.68
C VAL A 268 -29.04 -7.74 39.75
N ARG A 269 -30.16 -8.30 40.16
CA ARG A 269 -30.25 -9.27 41.25
C ARG A 269 -29.35 -10.48 41.03
N ASP A 270 -29.38 -11.06 39.86
CA ASP A 270 -28.62 -12.28 39.54
C ASP A 270 -27.11 -12.00 39.52
N THR A 271 -26.72 -10.85 39.01
CA THR A 271 -25.33 -10.38 39.06
C THR A 271 -24.86 -10.19 40.51
N ILE A 272 -25.65 -9.51 41.32
CA ILE A 272 -25.33 -9.31 42.75
C ILE A 272 -25.21 -10.67 43.47
N VAL A 273 -26.10 -11.61 43.21
CA VAL A 273 -26.04 -12.94 43.81
C VAL A 273 -24.79 -13.71 43.38
N ALA A 274 -24.40 -13.60 42.10
CA ALA A 274 -23.20 -14.22 41.61
C ALA A 274 -21.94 -13.63 42.27
N ASP A 275 -21.84 -12.30 42.32
CA ASP A 275 -20.73 -11.60 42.99
C ASP A 275 -20.62 -11.97 44.47
N MET A 276 -21.76 -11.99 45.21
CA MET A 276 -21.79 -12.38 46.61
C MET A 276 -21.30 -13.82 46.81
N LYS A 277 -21.67 -14.74 45.92
CA LYS A 277 -21.19 -16.12 45.96
C LYS A 277 -19.67 -16.20 45.71
N LEU A 278 -19.16 -15.42 44.76
CA LEU A 278 -17.72 -15.37 44.46
C LEU A 278 -16.93 -14.86 45.66
N VAL A 279 -17.33 -13.71 46.23
CA VAL A 279 -16.70 -13.14 47.40
C VAL A 279 -16.75 -14.10 48.59
N SER A 280 -17.90 -14.78 48.80
CA SER A 280 -18.02 -15.78 49.88
C SER A 280 -17.10 -16.97 49.68
N ALA A 281 -16.91 -17.44 48.44
CA ALA A 281 -16.00 -18.52 48.09
C ALA A 281 -14.53 -18.11 48.30
N GLU A 282 -14.17 -16.87 47.94
CA GLU A 282 -12.81 -16.33 48.17
C GLU A 282 -12.48 -16.21 49.67
N VAL A 283 -13.41 -15.72 50.45
CA VAL A 283 -13.25 -15.63 51.93
C VAL A 283 -13.06 -17.01 52.53
N LEU A 284 -13.86 -17.99 52.10
CA LEU A 284 -13.74 -19.36 52.56
C LEU A 284 -12.41 -20.01 52.18
N ALA A 285 -11.97 -19.80 50.94
CA ALA A 285 -10.69 -20.31 50.41
C ALA A 285 -9.51 -19.72 51.22
N ASN A 286 -9.52 -18.43 51.49
CA ASN A 286 -8.50 -17.76 52.30
C ASN A 286 -8.48 -18.27 53.76
N ASP A 287 -9.65 -18.48 54.38
CA ASP A 287 -9.74 -19.04 55.73
C ASP A 287 -9.14 -20.48 55.78
N ILE A 288 -9.45 -21.30 54.77
CA ILE A 288 -8.90 -22.64 54.66
C ILE A 288 -7.37 -22.59 54.46
N ALA A 289 -6.87 -21.69 53.58
CA ALA A 289 -5.42 -21.56 53.33
C ALA A 289 -4.69 -21.14 54.61
N THR A 290 -5.21 -20.14 55.33
CA THR A 290 -4.64 -19.66 56.61
C THR A 290 -4.61 -20.75 57.67
N ARG A 291 -5.65 -21.57 57.74
CA ARG A 291 -5.69 -22.72 58.68
C ARG A 291 -4.68 -23.81 58.31
N LEU A 292 -4.47 -24.07 57.03
CA LEU A 292 -3.47 -25.03 56.55
C LEU A 292 -2.02 -24.56 56.81
N GLU A 293 -1.77 -23.24 56.71
CA GLU A 293 -0.45 -22.66 57.01
C GLU A 293 -0.14 -22.64 58.51
N SER A 294 -1.15 -22.80 59.36
CA SER A 294 -1.00 -22.82 60.84
C SER A 294 -0.87 -24.23 61.43
N LEU A 295 -0.92 -25.27 60.63
CA LEU A 295 -0.70 -26.67 61.00
C LEU A 295 0.75 -27.11 60.70
#